data_7d87f16d301293555e4fc453965e50a2
#
_entry.id   7d87f16d301293555e4fc453965e50a2
#
_cell.length_a   1.000
_cell.length_b   1.000
_cell.length_c   1.000
_cell.angle_alpha   90.00
_cell.angle_beta   90.00
_cell.angle_gamma   90.00
#
_symmetry.space_group_name_H-M   'P 1'
#
loop_
_entity.id
_entity.type
_entity.pdbx_description
1 polymer ?
#
loop_
_entity_poly.entity_id
_entity_poly.type
_entity_poly.pdbx_seq_one_letter_code
_entity_poly.pdbx_strand_id
1 'polypeptide(L)'
;LSSYGIGLLGIKDGIDTSTVTGKMIANIMGAVAEVELENIHEQTLAGRQQKARNGLWNGAQAPFGYSLKDKKLMIYPKEAETVKEIFRLYTEEGQSISYIAKKLNDENIQREQRGNVKISGFTDRTVRIILSNPVYAGMISYGRRHTVKVEGKNNETKVVKQDDESKIILVDGVHEPIVSKETFAKAEERLKKNVAHRKTRSDSTTVYPLTGLIRCPDCGKNIFGYTA
;
A
#
# COMPACT_ATOMS: atom_id res chain seq x y z
N LEU A 1 19.47 -30.24 8.89
CA LEU A 1 19.44 -31.68 8.56
C LEU A 1 20.64 -32.41 9.11
N SER A 2 21.86 -31.88 8.96
CA SER A 2 23.09 -32.52 9.51
C SER A 2 23.09 -32.63 11.05
N SER A 3 22.42 -31.75 11.77
CA SER A 3 22.25 -31.81 13.24
C SER A 3 21.38 -33.00 13.68
N TYR A 4 20.60 -33.55 12.81
CA TYR A 4 19.75 -34.73 13.04
C TYR A 4 20.30 -35.99 12.39
N GLY A 5 21.54 -35.99 11.87
CA GLY A 5 22.17 -37.15 11.22
C GLY A 5 21.53 -37.53 9.88
N ILE A 6 20.74 -36.61 9.26
CA ILE A 6 20.05 -36.86 8.00
C ILE A 6 20.96 -36.42 6.85
N GLY A 7 21.32 -37.37 5.96
CA GLY A 7 22.01 -37.11 4.70
C GLY A 7 21.01 -36.88 3.57
N LEU A 8 21.38 -36.04 2.59
CA LEU A 8 20.64 -35.81 1.35
C LEU A 8 21.38 -36.48 0.21
N LEU A 9 20.68 -37.30 -0.55
CA LEU A 9 21.21 -37.92 -1.78
C LEU A 9 20.41 -37.39 -2.99
N GLY A 10 21.06 -36.58 -3.81
CA GLY A 10 20.52 -36.09 -5.06
C GLY A 10 20.76 -37.07 -6.19
N ILE A 11 19.72 -37.83 -6.59
CA ILE A 11 19.85 -38.87 -7.63
C ILE A 11 20.23 -38.29 -8.99
N LYS A 12 19.68 -37.11 -9.33
CA LYS A 12 19.90 -36.48 -10.63
C LYS A 12 21.25 -35.75 -10.71
N ASP A 13 21.67 -35.13 -9.63
CA ASP A 13 22.88 -34.31 -9.59
C ASP A 13 24.09 -35.04 -9.00
N GLY A 14 23.89 -36.30 -8.57
CA GLY A 14 24.95 -37.15 -8.00
C GLY A 14 25.54 -36.62 -6.67
N ILE A 15 24.81 -35.80 -5.96
CA ILE A 15 25.30 -35.16 -4.73
C ILE A 15 24.92 -36.01 -3.54
N ASP A 16 25.95 -36.51 -2.82
CA ASP A 16 25.79 -37.25 -1.57
C ASP A 16 26.35 -36.44 -0.40
N THR A 17 25.49 -35.88 0.42
CA THR A 17 25.91 -35.10 1.60
C THR A 17 26.36 -35.93 2.76
N SER A 18 26.43 -37.28 2.65
CA SER A 18 27.10 -38.13 3.63
C SER A 18 28.63 -38.01 3.52
N THR A 19 29.13 -37.65 2.31
CA THR A 19 30.56 -37.43 2.04
C THR A 19 30.97 -35.98 2.30
N VAL A 20 32.26 -35.75 2.63
CA VAL A 20 32.80 -34.39 2.80
C VAL A 20 32.69 -33.57 1.52
N THR A 21 33.02 -34.19 0.38
CA THR A 21 32.93 -33.54 -0.95
C THR A 21 31.50 -33.20 -1.31
N GLY A 22 30.52 -34.09 -1.09
CA GLY A 22 29.14 -33.83 -1.34
C GLY A 22 28.55 -32.71 -0.48
N LYS A 23 28.98 -32.61 0.80
CA LYS A 23 28.63 -31.47 1.66
C LYS A 23 29.20 -30.14 1.11
N MET A 24 30.45 -30.15 0.65
CA MET A 24 31.04 -28.95 0.03
C MET A 24 30.31 -28.52 -1.23
N ILE A 25 30.01 -29.47 -2.13
CA ILE A 25 29.24 -29.18 -3.36
C ILE A 25 27.85 -28.62 -3.02
N ALA A 26 27.13 -29.24 -2.09
CA ALA A 26 25.82 -28.77 -1.65
C ALA A 26 25.86 -27.34 -1.09
N ASN A 27 26.89 -27.00 -0.31
CA ASN A 27 27.05 -25.64 0.21
C ASN A 27 27.37 -24.63 -0.90
N ILE A 28 28.22 -24.97 -1.87
CA ILE A 28 28.51 -24.12 -3.03
C ILE A 28 27.25 -23.89 -3.86
N MET A 29 26.50 -24.95 -4.14
CA MET A 29 25.22 -24.84 -4.87
C MET A 29 24.20 -23.97 -4.13
N GLY A 30 24.13 -24.09 -2.81
CA GLY A 30 23.30 -23.23 -1.96
C GLY A 30 23.69 -21.76 -2.08
N ALA A 31 24.99 -21.46 -2.03
CA ALA A 31 25.50 -20.09 -2.20
C ALA A 31 25.20 -19.54 -3.61
N VAL A 32 25.37 -20.34 -4.66
CA VAL A 32 25.02 -19.95 -6.04
C VAL A 32 23.54 -19.66 -6.17
N ALA A 33 22.67 -20.52 -5.63
CA ALA A 33 21.24 -20.34 -5.66
C ALA A 33 20.80 -19.05 -4.91
N GLU A 34 21.46 -18.69 -3.82
CA GLU A 34 21.22 -17.44 -3.10
C GLU A 34 21.56 -16.22 -3.96
N VAL A 35 22.71 -16.22 -4.62
CA VAL A 35 23.11 -15.16 -5.56
C VAL A 35 22.14 -15.06 -6.74
N GLU A 36 21.68 -16.18 -7.28
CA GLU A 36 20.67 -16.18 -8.35
C GLU A 36 19.34 -15.55 -7.90
N LEU A 37 18.88 -15.84 -6.69
CA LEU A 37 17.68 -15.22 -6.13
C LEU A 37 17.84 -13.71 -5.97
N GLU A 38 18.98 -13.23 -5.49
CA GLU A 38 19.27 -11.80 -5.39
C GLU A 38 19.26 -11.13 -6.76
N ASN A 39 19.93 -11.72 -7.76
CA ASN A 39 19.94 -11.22 -9.14
C ASN A 39 18.52 -11.13 -9.73
N ILE A 40 17.69 -12.16 -9.54
CA ILE A 40 16.27 -12.16 -10.00
C ILE A 40 15.50 -11.05 -9.31
N HIS A 41 15.72 -10.85 -8.01
CA HIS A 41 15.06 -9.79 -7.25
C HIS A 41 15.44 -8.40 -7.78
N GLU A 42 16.72 -8.14 -7.99
CA GLU A 42 17.22 -6.88 -8.54
C GLU A 42 16.69 -6.60 -9.94
N GLN A 43 16.73 -7.60 -10.83
CA GLN A 43 16.19 -7.49 -12.19
C GLN A 43 14.69 -7.19 -12.17
N THR A 44 13.94 -7.85 -11.27
CA THR A 44 12.50 -7.61 -11.10
C THR A 44 12.22 -6.19 -10.63
N LEU A 45 12.99 -5.69 -9.67
CA LEU A 45 12.86 -4.31 -9.18
C LEU A 45 13.21 -3.30 -10.28
N ALA A 46 14.32 -3.50 -10.97
CA ALA A 46 14.75 -2.64 -12.08
C ALA A 46 13.69 -2.61 -13.18
N GLY A 47 13.14 -3.75 -13.56
CA GLY A 47 12.07 -3.84 -14.54
C GLY A 47 10.80 -3.10 -14.13
N ARG A 48 10.39 -3.20 -12.85
CA ARG A 48 9.24 -2.43 -12.31
C ARG A 48 9.52 -0.94 -12.29
N GLN A 49 10.72 -0.52 -11.89
CA GLN A 49 11.12 0.90 -11.91
C GLN A 49 11.11 1.45 -13.33
N GLN A 50 11.67 0.72 -14.29
CA GLN A 50 11.68 1.13 -15.69
C GLN A 50 10.27 1.24 -16.26
N LYS A 51 9.40 0.28 -15.94
CA LYS A 51 7.99 0.33 -16.32
C LYS A 51 7.28 1.56 -15.74
N ALA A 52 7.56 1.92 -14.48
CA ALA A 52 7.01 3.11 -13.86
C ALA A 52 7.53 4.39 -14.54
N ARG A 53 8.84 4.48 -14.83
CA ARG A 53 9.44 5.62 -15.55
C ARG A 53 8.84 5.81 -16.95
N ASN A 54 8.40 4.72 -17.59
CA ASN A 54 7.70 4.77 -18.87
C ASN A 54 6.21 5.15 -18.72
N GLY A 55 5.75 5.56 -17.54
CA GLY A 55 4.37 5.96 -17.28
C GLY A 55 3.36 4.81 -17.31
N LEU A 56 3.81 3.55 -17.19
CA LEU A 56 2.97 2.38 -17.26
C LEU A 56 2.56 1.89 -15.85
N TRP A 57 1.34 1.39 -15.74
CA TRP A 57 0.81 0.87 -14.48
C TRP A 57 1.51 -0.42 -14.02
N ASN A 58 1.98 -0.44 -12.77
CA ASN A 58 2.68 -1.57 -12.16
C ASN A 58 1.81 -2.48 -11.27
N GLY A 59 0.57 -2.09 -10.99
CA GLY A 59 -0.32 -2.88 -10.15
C GLY A 59 -0.92 -4.08 -10.89
N ALA A 60 -1.22 -5.15 -10.16
CA ALA A 60 -1.92 -6.32 -10.68
C ALA A 60 -3.40 -6.01 -10.99
N GLN A 61 -4.01 -5.13 -10.21
CA GLN A 61 -5.40 -4.69 -10.38
C GLN A 61 -5.45 -3.21 -10.72
N ALA A 62 -6.42 -2.83 -11.57
CA ALA A 62 -6.68 -1.43 -11.84
C ALA A 62 -7.26 -0.72 -10.60
N PRO A 63 -6.93 0.56 -10.35
CA PRO A 63 -7.62 1.35 -9.35
C PRO A 63 -9.09 1.55 -9.72
N PHE A 64 -9.93 1.87 -8.73
CA PHE A 64 -11.35 2.19 -8.94
C PHE A 64 -11.47 3.33 -9.97
N GLY A 65 -12.41 3.24 -10.89
CA GLY A 65 -12.55 4.19 -12.01
C GLY A 65 -11.78 3.80 -13.29
N TYR A 66 -10.90 2.79 -13.19
CA TYR A 66 -10.16 2.26 -14.33
C TYR A 66 -10.35 0.76 -14.49
N SER A 67 -10.21 0.28 -15.71
CA SER A 67 -10.04 -1.13 -16.07
C SER A 67 -8.63 -1.35 -16.62
N LEU A 68 -8.13 -2.58 -16.53
CA LEU A 68 -6.83 -2.95 -17.08
C LEU A 68 -7.04 -3.76 -18.37
N LYS A 69 -6.63 -3.19 -19.50
CA LYS A 69 -6.65 -3.86 -20.80
C LYS A 69 -5.26 -3.76 -21.43
N ASP A 70 -4.71 -4.87 -21.86
CA ASP A 70 -3.36 -4.95 -22.46
C ASP A 70 -2.28 -4.23 -21.63
N LYS A 71 -2.31 -4.43 -20.31
CA LYS A 71 -1.41 -3.78 -19.32
C LYS A 71 -1.50 -2.24 -19.27
N LYS A 72 -2.51 -1.64 -19.92
CA LYS A 72 -2.80 -0.20 -19.89
C LYS A 72 -4.08 0.06 -19.08
N LEU A 73 -4.10 1.18 -18.38
CA LEU A 73 -5.29 1.65 -17.68
C LEU A 73 -6.21 2.33 -18.71
N MET A 74 -7.46 1.88 -18.73
CA MET A 74 -8.55 2.44 -19.53
C MET A 74 -9.63 2.96 -18.58
N ILE A 75 -10.22 4.11 -18.86
CA ILE A 75 -11.31 4.65 -18.06
C ILE A 75 -12.49 3.67 -18.09
N TYR A 76 -13.03 3.37 -16.91
CA TYR A 76 -14.28 2.63 -16.76
C TYR A 76 -15.41 3.61 -16.42
N PRO A 77 -16.29 3.97 -17.36
CA PRO A 77 -17.18 5.13 -17.24
C PRO A 77 -18.03 5.15 -15.97
N LYS A 78 -18.67 4.04 -15.63
CA LYS A 78 -19.52 3.93 -14.43
C LYS A 78 -18.81 4.30 -13.13
N GLU A 79 -17.58 3.81 -12.94
CA GLU A 79 -16.80 4.12 -11.75
C GLU A 79 -16.11 5.48 -11.84
N ALA A 80 -15.76 5.93 -13.07
CA ALA A 80 -15.11 7.21 -13.28
C ALA A 80 -16.01 8.40 -12.91
N GLU A 81 -17.31 8.30 -13.16
CA GLU A 81 -18.29 9.29 -12.71
C GLU A 81 -18.29 9.40 -11.17
N THR A 82 -18.27 8.27 -10.49
CA THR A 82 -18.18 8.26 -9.02
C THR A 82 -16.87 8.88 -8.52
N VAL A 83 -15.75 8.63 -9.20
CA VAL A 83 -14.47 9.28 -8.85
C VAL A 83 -14.56 10.80 -9.02
N LYS A 84 -15.12 11.29 -10.13
CA LYS A 84 -15.34 12.73 -10.35
C LYS A 84 -16.20 13.33 -9.25
N GLU A 85 -17.30 12.66 -8.87
CA GLU A 85 -18.18 13.10 -7.79
C GLU A 85 -17.47 13.15 -6.43
N ILE A 86 -16.64 12.16 -6.10
CA ILE A 86 -15.82 12.16 -4.87
C ILE A 86 -14.92 13.40 -4.82
N PHE A 87 -14.21 13.69 -5.93
CA PHE A 87 -13.35 14.87 -6.00
C PHE A 87 -14.15 16.16 -5.92
N ARG A 88 -15.29 16.29 -6.63
CA ARG A 88 -16.17 17.43 -6.59
C ARG A 88 -16.68 17.72 -5.18
N LEU A 89 -17.28 16.74 -4.54
CA LEU A 89 -17.78 16.86 -3.17
C LEU A 89 -16.67 17.28 -2.19
N TYR A 90 -15.46 16.76 -2.38
CA TYR A 90 -14.35 17.06 -1.50
C TYR A 90 -13.75 18.44 -1.77
N THR A 91 -13.51 18.84 -3.03
CA THR A 91 -12.77 20.07 -3.38
C THR A 91 -13.65 21.29 -3.56
N GLU A 92 -14.89 21.14 -4.04
CA GLU A 92 -15.81 22.23 -4.33
C GLU A 92 -16.83 22.43 -3.22
N GLU A 93 -17.52 21.37 -2.81
CA GLU A 93 -18.51 21.46 -1.72
C GLU A 93 -17.91 21.40 -0.31
N GLY A 94 -16.65 21.09 -0.18
CA GLY A 94 -16.00 21.09 1.11
C GLY A 94 -16.45 19.97 2.05
N GLN A 95 -17.05 18.90 1.55
CA GLN A 95 -17.57 17.80 2.37
C GLN A 95 -16.46 17.01 3.06
N SER A 96 -16.80 16.37 4.19
CA SER A 96 -15.88 15.49 4.91
C SER A 96 -15.77 14.12 4.23
N ILE A 97 -14.64 13.45 4.42
CA ILE A 97 -14.40 12.09 3.89
C ILE A 97 -15.48 11.10 4.37
N SER A 98 -15.85 11.19 5.66
CA SER A 98 -16.88 10.31 6.24
C SER A 98 -18.27 10.57 5.66
N TYR A 99 -18.60 11.84 5.40
CA TYR A 99 -19.85 12.21 4.72
C TYR A 99 -19.90 11.62 3.31
N ILE A 100 -18.82 11.79 2.53
CA ILE A 100 -18.72 11.25 1.17
C ILE A 100 -18.87 9.73 1.17
N ALA A 101 -18.17 9.02 2.07
CA ALA A 101 -18.28 7.58 2.18
C ALA A 101 -19.73 7.13 2.51
N LYS A 102 -20.39 7.82 3.45
CA LYS A 102 -21.78 7.55 3.82
C LYS A 102 -22.72 7.79 2.65
N LYS A 103 -22.63 8.96 1.98
CA LYS A 103 -23.47 9.32 0.82
C LYS A 103 -23.40 8.26 -0.28
N LEU A 104 -22.18 7.83 -0.67
CA LEU A 104 -21.99 6.81 -1.70
C LEU A 104 -22.62 5.45 -1.33
N ASN A 105 -22.59 5.09 -0.05
CA ASN A 105 -23.22 3.87 0.43
C ASN A 105 -24.75 4.00 0.49
N ASP A 106 -25.28 5.13 0.91
CA ASP A 106 -26.73 5.41 0.95
C ASP A 106 -27.33 5.42 -0.47
N GLU A 107 -26.56 5.88 -1.48
CA GLU A 107 -26.91 5.81 -2.90
C GLU A 107 -26.72 4.41 -3.52
N ASN A 108 -26.35 3.40 -2.71
CA ASN A 108 -26.06 2.03 -3.15
C ASN A 108 -25.05 1.92 -4.30
N ILE A 109 -24.10 2.83 -4.37
CA ILE A 109 -23.04 2.74 -5.35
C ILE A 109 -22.12 1.60 -5.00
N GLN A 110 -22.17 0.54 -5.80
CA GLN A 110 -21.35 -0.65 -5.58
C GLN A 110 -20.02 -0.53 -6.29
N ARG A 111 -18.98 -1.01 -5.64
CA ARG A 111 -17.67 -1.22 -6.25
C ARG A 111 -17.66 -2.61 -6.89
N GLU A 112 -17.27 -2.70 -8.15
CA GLU A 112 -17.14 -4.01 -8.78
C GLU A 112 -16.06 -4.85 -8.07
N GLN A 113 -16.38 -6.11 -7.81
CA GLN A 113 -15.44 -7.05 -7.19
C GLN A 113 -14.30 -7.31 -8.15
N ARG A 114 -13.08 -7.01 -7.71
CA ARG A 114 -11.84 -7.28 -8.47
C ARG A 114 -11.01 -8.30 -7.70
N GLY A 115 -10.91 -9.51 -8.24
CA GLY A 115 -10.25 -10.64 -7.58
C GLY A 115 -11.12 -11.28 -6.47
N ASN A 116 -10.47 -11.95 -5.51
CA ASN A 116 -11.14 -12.76 -4.47
C ASN A 116 -11.50 -11.98 -3.19
N VAL A 117 -11.31 -10.67 -3.18
CA VAL A 117 -11.59 -9.85 -1.97
C VAL A 117 -13.04 -9.42 -1.97
N LYS A 118 -13.81 -9.82 -0.95
CA LYS A 118 -15.16 -9.28 -0.71
C LYS A 118 -15.07 -7.76 -0.53
N ILE A 119 -15.75 -7.03 -1.38
CA ILE A 119 -15.78 -5.57 -1.33
C ILE A 119 -16.98 -5.18 -0.43
N SER A 120 -16.69 -4.64 0.74
CA SER A 120 -17.63 -3.82 1.50
C SER A 120 -17.64 -2.42 0.89
N GLY A 121 -18.76 -1.72 0.86
CA GLY A 121 -18.96 -0.39 0.29
C GLY A 121 -17.80 0.63 0.42
N PHE A 122 -18.08 1.89 0.44
CA PHE A 122 -17.06 2.94 0.63
C PHE A 122 -16.81 3.18 2.10
N THR A 123 -15.54 3.14 2.50
CA THR A 123 -15.08 3.53 3.84
C THR A 123 -14.26 4.82 3.75
N ASP A 124 -14.08 5.52 4.87
CA ASP A 124 -13.20 6.69 4.97
C ASP A 124 -11.82 6.41 4.38
N ARG A 125 -11.29 5.21 4.66
CA ARG A 125 -10.00 4.78 4.11
C ARG A 125 -10.03 4.68 2.59
N THR A 126 -11.11 4.15 2.02
CA THR A 126 -11.26 4.02 0.56
C THR A 126 -11.30 5.37 -0.11
N VAL A 127 -12.15 6.28 0.38
CA VAL A 127 -12.26 7.65 -0.14
C VAL A 127 -10.93 8.38 -0.02
N ARG A 128 -10.23 8.25 1.11
CA ARG A 128 -8.89 8.84 1.30
C ARG A 128 -7.87 8.30 0.30
N ILE A 129 -7.87 6.99 0.03
CA ILE A 129 -6.98 6.37 -0.95
C ILE A 129 -7.26 6.94 -2.34
N ILE A 130 -8.53 7.10 -2.73
CA ILE A 130 -8.92 7.71 -4.00
C ILE A 130 -8.39 9.14 -4.08
N LEU A 131 -8.69 9.99 -3.10
CA LEU A 131 -8.29 11.40 -3.09
C LEU A 131 -6.75 11.61 -3.06
N SER A 132 -5.98 10.63 -2.59
CA SER A 132 -4.51 10.71 -2.49
C SER A 132 -3.75 9.97 -3.59
N ASN A 133 -4.43 9.37 -4.55
CA ASN A 133 -3.79 8.58 -5.59
C ASN A 133 -3.57 9.41 -6.87
N PRO A 134 -2.32 9.72 -7.24
CA PRO A 134 -2.01 10.57 -8.40
C PRO A 134 -2.43 9.98 -9.74
N VAL A 135 -2.76 8.69 -9.80
CA VAL A 135 -3.26 8.03 -11.01
C VAL A 135 -4.51 8.73 -11.56
N TYR A 136 -5.37 9.28 -10.71
CA TYR A 136 -6.57 10.00 -11.16
C TYR A 136 -6.27 11.31 -11.89
N ALA A 137 -5.11 11.90 -11.61
CA ALA A 137 -4.59 13.07 -12.33
C ALA A 137 -3.69 12.72 -13.52
N GLY A 138 -3.69 11.47 -13.97
CA GLY A 138 -2.87 11.01 -15.08
C GLY A 138 -1.40 10.78 -14.73
N MET A 139 -1.04 10.65 -13.46
CA MET A 139 0.34 10.43 -13.03
C MET A 139 0.53 9.00 -12.48
N ILE A 140 1.67 8.41 -12.72
CA ILE A 140 2.08 7.11 -12.15
C ILE A 140 3.06 7.37 -11.01
N SER A 141 2.78 6.78 -9.84
CA SER A 141 3.71 6.79 -8.71
C SER A 141 4.16 5.37 -8.37
N TYR A 142 5.48 5.21 -8.14
CA TYR A 142 6.07 3.94 -7.73
C TYR A 142 7.04 4.17 -6.56
N GLY A 143 7.18 3.19 -5.68
CA GLY A 143 8.10 3.26 -4.55
C GLY A 143 7.57 4.00 -3.31
N ARG A 144 6.29 4.43 -3.27
CA ARG A 144 5.70 5.10 -2.07
C ARG A 144 5.66 4.22 -0.82
N ARG A 145 5.80 2.92 -0.99
CA ARG A 145 5.87 1.93 0.10
C ARG A 145 6.90 0.86 -0.25
N HIS A 146 7.60 0.39 0.77
CA HIS A 146 8.52 -0.73 0.64
C HIS A 146 8.30 -1.73 1.77
N THR A 147 8.78 -2.94 1.56
CA THR A 147 8.65 -4.01 2.54
C THR A 147 9.97 -4.13 3.30
N VAL A 148 9.90 -4.12 4.61
CA VAL A 148 11.05 -4.36 5.50
C VAL A 148 10.86 -5.64 6.28
N LYS A 149 11.94 -6.36 6.53
CA LYS A 149 11.94 -7.52 7.43
C LYS A 149 11.74 -7.04 8.87
N VAL A 150 10.95 -7.77 9.65
CA VAL A 150 10.76 -7.49 11.07
C VAL A 150 11.88 -8.14 11.84
N GLU A 151 12.66 -7.36 12.61
CA GLU A 151 13.73 -7.88 13.46
C GLU A 151 13.17 -8.89 14.49
N GLY A 152 13.87 -9.99 14.68
CA GLY A 152 13.54 -11.02 15.68
C GLY A 152 12.42 -11.98 15.27
N LYS A 153 11.88 -11.89 14.07
CA LYS A 153 10.86 -12.81 13.55
C LYS A 153 11.26 -13.38 12.19
N ASN A 154 11.44 -14.70 12.14
CA ASN A 154 11.76 -15.38 10.90
C ASN A 154 10.61 -15.21 9.88
N ASN A 155 10.93 -14.66 8.70
CA ASN A 155 10.04 -14.48 7.55
C ASN A 155 8.85 -13.52 7.73
N GLU A 156 8.73 -12.78 8.83
CA GLU A 156 7.74 -11.70 8.90
C GLU A 156 8.25 -10.43 8.22
N THR A 157 7.40 -9.86 7.37
CA THR A 157 7.67 -8.60 6.67
C THR A 157 6.59 -7.57 6.97
N LYS A 158 6.99 -6.30 7.07
CA LYS A 158 6.09 -5.17 7.28
C LYS A 158 6.20 -4.20 6.12
N VAL A 159 5.06 -3.74 5.63
CA VAL A 159 5.02 -2.68 4.61
C VAL A 159 5.07 -1.32 5.32
N VAL A 160 6.09 -0.54 5.03
CA VAL A 160 6.28 0.81 5.55
C VAL A 160 6.18 1.85 4.44
N LYS A 161 5.84 3.09 4.83
CA LYS A 161 5.85 4.22 3.91
C LYS A 161 7.29 4.58 3.59
N GLN A 162 7.56 4.99 2.35
CA GLN A 162 8.87 5.50 1.97
C GLN A 162 9.01 6.94 2.45
N ASP A 163 10.01 7.17 3.29
CA ASP A 163 10.30 8.50 3.84
C ASP A 163 11.26 9.28 2.94
N ASP A 164 12.04 8.58 2.13
CA ASP A 164 12.97 9.16 1.17
C ASP A 164 12.26 9.44 -0.15
N GLU A 165 11.94 10.71 -0.39
CA GLU A 165 11.24 11.16 -1.61
C GLU A 165 12.05 10.89 -2.89
N SER A 166 13.38 10.82 -2.80
CA SER A 166 14.25 10.54 -3.98
C SER A 166 14.04 9.14 -4.55
N LYS A 167 13.54 8.19 -3.74
CA LYS A 167 13.22 6.82 -4.14
C LYS A 167 11.81 6.68 -4.72
N ILE A 168 11.01 7.74 -4.67
CA ILE A 168 9.66 7.75 -5.22
C ILE A 168 9.73 8.22 -6.67
N ILE A 169 9.33 7.35 -7.58
CA ILE A 169 9.18 7.71 -8.99
C ILE A 169 7.77 8.27 -9.17
N LEU A 170 7.67 9.53 -9.62
CA LEU A 170 6.42 10.17 -9.97
C LEU A 170 6.57 10.76 -11.37
N VAL A 171 5.80 10.25 -12.33
CA VAL A 171 5.88 10.62 -13.75
C VAL A 171 4.50 10.74 -14.36
N ASP A 172 4.39 11.43 -15.48
CA ASP A 172 3.15 11.43 -16.26
C ASP A 172 2.88 10.03 -16.81
N GLY A 173 1.64 9.55 -16.62
CA GLY A 173 1.19 8.25 -17.11
C GLY A 173 0.76 8.31 -18.57
N VAL A 174 0.74 7.15 -19.22
CA VAL A 174 0.22 7.00 -20.60
C VAL A 174 -1.31 6.93 -20.63
N HIS A 175 -1.94 6.79 -19.46
CA HIS A 175 -3.39 6.67 -19.33
C HIS A 175 -4.09 8.03 -19.25
N GLU A 176 -5.35 8.06 -19.66
CA GLU A 176 -6.19 9.26 -19.60
C GLU A 176 -6.55 9.61 -18.15
N PRO A 177 -6.43 10.88 -17.71
CA PRO A 177 -6.82 11.31 -16.37
C PRO A 177 -8.34 11.36 -16.22
N ILE A 178 -8.86 11.03 -15.02
CA ILE A 178 -10.27 11.19 -14.67
C ILE A 178 -10.55 12.62 -14.16
N VAL A 179 -9.57 13.21 -13.47
CA VAL A 179 -9.65 14.56 -12.91
C VAL A 179 -8.46 15.40 -13.35
N SER A 180 -8.62 16.73 -13.35
CA SER A 180 -7.51 17.63 -13.69
C SER A 180 -6.42 17.61 -12.61
N LYS A 181 -5.19 17.93 -13.02
CA LYS A 181 -4.05 18.09 -12.07
C LYS A 181 -4.34 19.16 -11.00
N GLU A 182 -5.09 20.21 -11.37
CA GLU A 182 -5.49 21.29 -10.46
C GLU A 182 -6.47 20.81 -9.38
N THR A 183 -7.49 20.04 -9.77
CA THR A 183 -8.47 19.45 -8.83
C THR A 183 -7.77 18.50 -7.87
N PHE A 184 -6.85 17.69 -8.39
CA PHE A 184 -6.04 16.76 -7.56
C PHE A 184 -5.17 17.53 -6.56
N ALA A 185 -4.48 18.59 -7.00
CA ALA A 185 -3.65 19.43 -6.13
C ALA A 185 -4.46 20.07 -4.99
N LYS A 186 -5.67 20.61 -5.29
CA LYS A 186 -6.59 21.12 -4.26
C LYS A 186 -6.98 20.06 -3.24
N ALA A 187 -7.26 18.83 -3.71
CA ALA A 187 -7.58 17.71 -2.81
C ALA A 187 -6.40 17.35 -1.91
N GLU A 188 -5.20 17.29 -2.47
CA GLU A 188 -3.98 16.96 -1.71
C GLU A 188 -3.65 18.03 -0.65
N GLU A 189 -3.74 19.31 -1.00
CA GLU A 189 -3.54 20.42 -0.07
C GLU A 189 -4.52 20.36 1.11
N ARG A 190 -5.80 20.11 0.81
CA ARG A 190 -6.83 19.96 1.85
C ARG A 190 -6.60 18.74 2.73
N LEU A 191 -6.16 17.61 2.16
CA LEU A 191 -5.79 16.43 2.94
C LEU A 191 -4.62 16.73 3.90
N LYS A 192 -3.60 17.47 3.45
CA LYS A 192 -2.46 17.89 4.29
C LYS A 192 -2.91 18.81 5.43
N LYS A 193 -3.76 19.80 5.15
CA LYS A 193 -4.34 20.70 6.16
C LYS A 193 -5.13 19.93 7.23
N ASN A 194 -5.98 18.99 6.82
CA ASN A 194 -6.77 18.18 7.74
C ASN A 194 -5.92 17.27 8.64
N VAL A 195 -4.76 16.80 8.18
CA VAL A 195 -3.81 16.03 9.01
C VAL A 195 -3.14 16.96 10.04
N ALA A 196 -2.74 18.16 9.66
CA ALA A 196 -2.18 19.15 10.57
C ALA A 196 -3.17 19.52 11.69
N HIS A 197 -4.44 19.79 11.36
CA HIS A 197 -5.50 20.06 12.35
C HIS A 197 -5.77 18.87 13.28
N ARG A 198 -5.59 17.64 12.82
CA ARG A 198 -5.77 16.46 13.68
C ARG A 198 -4.66 16.32 14.72
N LYS A 199 -3.44 16.77 14.42
CA LYS A 199 -2.34 16.85 15.39
C LYS A 199 -2.59 17.93 16.45
N THR A 200 -3.24 19.03 16.08
CA THR A 200 -3.57 20.13 16.99
C THR A 200 -4.80 19.83 17.86
N ARG A 201 -5.63 18.84 17.50
CA ARG A 201 -6.76 18.41 18.35
C ARG A 201 -6.33 17.61 19.59
N SER A 202 -5.08 17.22 19.71
CA SER A 202 -4.51 16.76 20.99
C SER A 202 -4.28 17.91 21.98
N ASP A 203 -4.31 19.17 21.52
CA ASP A 203 -4.44 20.38 22.32
C ASP A 203 -5.91 20.78 22.52
N SER A 204 -6.77 19.78 22.85
CA SER A 204 -8.14 20.09 23.27
C SER A 204 -8.03 20.92 24.55
N THR A 205 -8.73 22.06 24.56
CA THR A 205 -8.84 23.01 25.69
C THR A 205 -9.34 22.36 26.98
N THR A 206 -9.82 21.12 26.89
CA THR A 206 -10.21 20.32 28.06
C THR A 206 -9.02 19.49 28.51
N VAL A 207 -8.27 20.03 29.43
CA VAL A 207 -7.18 19.31 30.09
C VAL A 207 -7.81 18.31 31.07
N TYR A 208 -7.64 17.02 30.78
CA TYR A 208 -7.94 15.98 31.75
C TYR A 208 -6.67 15.70 32.56
N PRO A 209 -6.50 16.29 33.75
CA PRO A 209 -5.23 16.23 34.51
C PRO A 209 -4.80 14.82 34.89
N LEU A 210 -5.74 13.88 34.90
CA LEU A 210 -5.52 12.48 35.29
C LEU A 210 -5.30 11.55 34.07
N THR A 211 -5.26 12.08 32.85
CA THR A 211 -5.02 11.26 31.63
C THR A 211 -3.64 10.60 31.71
N GLY A 212 -3.64 9.26 31.59
CA GLY A 212 -2.45 8.44 31.67
C GLY A 212 -1.97 8.09 33.09
N LEU A 213 -2.55 8.71 34.14
CA LEU A 213 -2.22 8.44 35.53
C LEU A 213 -3.14 7.39 36.16
N ILE A 214 -4.40 7.31 35.70
CA ILE A 214 -5.39 6.36 36.23
C ILE A 214 -5.39 5.09 35.41
N ARG A 215 -5.29 3.96 36.09
CA ARG A 215 -5.41 2.63 35.48
C ARG A 215 -6.58 1.88 36.11
N CYS A 216 -7.28 1.10 35.30
CA CYS A 216 -8.33 0.20 35.79
C CYS A 216 -7.70 -0.85 36.72
N PRO A 217 -8.22 -1.03 37.95
CA PRO A 217 -7.66 -2.03 38.90
C PRO A 217 -7.85 -3.46 38.39
N ASP A 218 -8.91 -3.72 37.59
CA ASP A 218 -9.23 -5.07 37.12
C ASP A 218 -8.42 -5.51 35.91
N CYS A 219 -8.18 -4.60 34.94
CA CYS A 219 -7.54 -4.95 33.66
C CYS A 219 -6.22 -4.21 33.38
N GLY A 220 -5.78 -3.31 34.24
CA GLY A 220 -4.54 -2.53 34.10
C GLY A 220 -4.51 -1.52 32.96
N LYS A 221 -5.60 -1.37 32.18
CA LYS A 221 -5.67 -0.42 31.05
C LYS A 221 -5.82 1.01 31.55
N ASN A 222 -5.26 1.95 30.77
CA ASN A 222 -5.43 3.38 31.05
C ASN A 222 -6.91 3.80 30.89
N ILE A 223 -7.38 4.63 31.82
CA ILE A 223 -8.70 5.26 31.77
C ILE A 223 -8.54 6.63 31.10
N PHE A 224 -9.44 6.97 30.18
CA PHE A 224 -9.44 8.22 29.43
C PHE A 224 -10.66 9.04 29.82
N GLY A 225 -10.47 10.36 29.96
CA GLY A 225 -11.57 11.30 30.14
C GLY A 225 -12.40 11.42 28.84
N TYR A 226 -13.72 11.46 28.98
CA TYR A 226 -14.67 11.68 27.88
C TYR A 226 -15.67 12.78 28.29
N THR A 227 -15.90 13.73 27.40
CA THR A 227 -17.00 14.69 27.49
C THR A 227 -18.18 14.17 26.68
N ALA A 228 -19.31 13.95 27.32
CA ALA A 228 -20.56 13.60 26.68
C ALA A 228 -21.15 14.82 25.93
#